data_900418c2c85dbccc4aa118c379d4f423
#
_entry.id   900418c2c85dbccc4aa118c379d4f423
#
_cell.length_a   1.000
_cell.length_b   1.000
_cell.length_c   1.000
_cell.angle_alpha   90.00
_cell.angle_beta   90.00
_cell.angle_gamma   90.00
#
_symmetry.space_group_name_H-M   'P 1'
#
loop_
_entity.id
_entity.type
_entity.pdbx_description
1 polymer ?
#
loop_
_entity_poly.entity_id
_entity_poly.type
_entity_poly.pdbx_seq_one_letter_code
_entity_poly.pdbx_strand_id
1 'polypeptide(L)'
;SAISDASFSLNEGEIGCLLGPSGCGKTTLLRSIAGFEPVADGSISLHGERISTAKYTQVPEERAVGMVFQDFALFPHLNVSKNIGFGLGHLTSSEKDSRILEMLSLVDLERVSERFPHELSGGQQQRVALARALAPSPQILLLDEPFSNLDAELRTQLAAEVRTLLKQNKVTTLLVTHDQDEAFAMADKIALLNSGKIVQTDTPYEIYHKPGSLFAADFIGKGTIINVAIDAAGLLGNNLGSLSINALPDETGNSVKLLVRPDDIAYDDTSDTKLSIVSKSFLGPNYLYELALEDGQRVPCLTHSHIDIPVGDELPVRFDLRHVVIFNAE
;
A
#
# COMPACT_ATOMS: atom_id res chain seq x y z
N SER A 1 10.51 -0.27 22.53
CA SER A 1 10.37 0.64 21.39
C SER A 1 9.41 0.02 20.37
N ALA A 2 8.43 0.77 19.89
CA ALA A 2 7.50 0.29 18.86
C ALA A 2 8.18 0.24 17.47
N ILE A 3 9.25 1.01 17.29
CA ILE A 3 10.08 1.09 16.09
C ILE A 3 11.52 0.84 16.47
N SER A 4 12.19 -0.01 15.70
CA SER A 4 13.63 -0.27 15.80
C SER A 4 14.18 -0.41 14.37
N ASP A 5 15.17 0.40 14.00
CA ASP A 5 15.83 0.30 12.71
C ASP A 5 14.90 0.56 11.49
N ALA A 6 14.29 1.76 11.46
CA ALA A 6 13.45 2.20 10.37
C ALA A 6 14.11 3.40 9.67
N SER A 7 14.67 3.17 8.48
CA SER A 7 15.26 4.22 7.64
C SER A 7 14.62 4.21 6.25
N PHE A 8 14.12 5.36 5.82
CA PHE A 8 13.61 5.56 4.46
C PHE A 8 13.70 7.04 4.08
N SER A 9 13.57 7.32 2.80
CA SER A 9 13.57 8.69 2.27
C SER A 9 12.55 8.84 1.15
N LEU A 10 11.99 10.04 1.05
CA LEU A 10 11.11 10.46 -0.02
C LEU A 10 11.72 11.66 -0.73
N ASN A 11 11.56 11.71 -2.04
CA ASN A 11 11.89 12.88 -2.83
C ASN A 11 10.71 13.87 -2.82
N GLU A 12 10.97 15.12 -3.20
CA GLU A 12 9.93 16.13 -3.33
C GLU A 12 8.87 15.70 -4.36
N GLY A 13 7.57 15.83 -4.00
CA GLY A 13 6.45 15.39 -4.82
C GLY A 13 6.28 13.87 -4.94
N GLU A 14 7.04 13.08 -4.19
CA GLU A 14 6.88 11.63 -4.11
C GLU A 14 5.81 11.26 -3.09
N ILE A 15 5.01 10.25 -3.40
CA ILE A 15 4.05 9.66 -2.48
C ILE A 15 4.63 8.36 -1.94
N GLY A 16 5.04 8.36 -0.66
CA GLY A 16 5.46 7.17 0.05
C GLY A 16 4.32 6.52 0.82
N CYS A 17 4.41 5.22 1.04
CA CYS A 17 3.46 4.47 1.87
C CYS A 17 4.20 3.63 2.91
N LEU A 18 3.77 3.72 4.17
CA LEU A 18 4.12 2.76 5.21
C LEU A 18 3.05 1.68 5.23
N LEU A 19 3.38 0.49 4.74
CA LEU A 19 2.49 -0.66 4.65
C LEU A 19 2.94 -1.75 5.64
N GLY A 20 2.00 -2.47 6.24
CA GLY A 20 2.31 -3.60 7.13
C GLY A 20 1.14 -3.98 8.03
N PRO A 21 1.23 -5.10 8.76
CA PRO A 21 0.17 -5.58 9.64
C PRO A 21 -0.16 -4.60 10.78
N SER A 22 -1.34 -4.78 11.39
CA SER A 22 -1.74 -3.97 12.53
C SER A 22 -0.74 -4.12 13.69
N GLY A 23 -0.41 -3.00 14.35
CA GLY A 23 0.51 -2.99 15.49
C GLY A 23 2.02 -3.03 15.13
N CYS A 24 2.43 -3.06 13.87
CA CYS A 24 3.84 -3.06 13.50
C CYS A 24 4.58 -1.72 13.69
N GLY A 25 3.88 -0.63 14.06
CA GLY A 25 4.48 0.66 14.40
C GLY A 25 4.24 1.80 13.41
N LYS A 26 3.46 1.62 12.34
CA LYS A 26 3.20 2.64 11.30
C LYS A 26 2.73 3.98 11.86
N THR A 27 1.66 3.97 12.65
CA THR A 27 1.10 5.19 13.26
C THR A 27 2.09 5.85 14.24
N THR A 28 2.90 5.07 14.96
CA THR A 28 3.95 5.60 15.84
C THR A 28 5.00 6.35 15.01
N LEU A 29 5.44 5.78 13.89
CA LEU A 29 6.40 6.43 12.98
C LEU A 29 5.81 7.72 12.40
N LEU A 30 4.56 7.67 11.92
CA LEU A 30 3.85 8.85 11.41
C LEU A 30 3.76 9.96 12.47
N ARG A 31 3.38 9.61 13.71
CA ARG A 31 3.29 10.56 14.84
C ARG A 31 4.64 11.13 15.24
N SER A 32 5.73 10.36 15.11
CA SER A 32 7.09 10.86 15.32
C SER A 32 7.47 11.91 14.29
N ILE A 33 7.08 11.73 13.01
CA ILE A 33 7.29 12.71 11.94
C ILE A 33 6.44 13.97 12.20
N ALA A 34 5.20 13.79 12.65
CA ALA A 34 4.32 14.93 13.02
C ALA A 34 4.75 15.66 14.30
N GLY A 35 5.62 15.07 15.13
CA GLY A 35 6.12 15.69 16.37
C GLY A 35 5.35 15.32 17.64
N PHE A 36 4.40 14.40 17.55
CA PHE A 36 3.63 13.94 18.71
C PHE A 36 4.37 12.89 19.56
N GLU A 37 5.34 12.20 18.95
CA GLU A 37 6.12 11.15 19.63
C GLU A 37 7.61 11.46 19.51
N PRO A 38 8.39 11.37 20.61
CA PRO A 38 9.83 11.60 20.56
C PRO A 38 10.58 10.45 19.87
N VAL A 39 11.70 10.76 19.25
CA VAL A 39 12.64 9.78 18.68
C VAL A 39 13.60 9.34 19.78
N ALA A 40 13.64 8.04 20.09
CA ALA A 40 14.54 7.49 21.10
C ALA A 40 15.99 7.38 20.61
N ASP A 41 16.19 7.09 19.32
CA ASP A 41 17.50 7.04 18.64
C ASP A 41 17.32 7.40 17.16
N GLY A 42 18.40 7.83 16.49
CA GLY A 42 18.36 8.28 15.10
C GLY A 42 17.90 9.72 14.94
N SER A 43 17.36 10.05 13.77
CA SER A 43 16.90 11.41 13.46
C SER A 43 15.81 11.43 12.36
N ILE A 44 14.97 12.46 12.38
CA ILE A 44 14.05 12.80 11.31
C ILE A 44 14.45 14.15 10.75
N SER A 45 14.53 14.25 9.41
CA SER A 45 14.84 15.48 8.71
C SER A 45 13.78 15.79 7.65
N LEU A 46 13.42 17.07 7.49
CA LEU A 46 12.61 17.59 6.39
C LEU A 46 13.45 18.62 5.62
N HIS A 47 13.52 18.50 4.30
CA HIS A 47 14.32 19.39 3.42
C HIS A 47 15.76 19.60 3.93
N GLY A 48 16.37 18.54 4.50
CA GLY A 48 17.74 18.59 5.04
C GLY A 48 17.87 19.15 6.47
N GLU A 49 16.82 19.75 7.03
CA GLU A 49 16.78 20.22 8.41
C GLU A 49 16.34 19.12 9.36
N ARG A 50 17.10 18.92 10.46
CA ARG A 50 16.74 17.95 11.50
C ARG A 50 15.63 18.49 12.39
N ILE A 51 14.47 17.86 12.34
CA ILE A 51 13.29 18.20 13.14
C ILE A 51 13.12 17.33 14.39
N SER A 52 13.77 16.16 14.44
CA SER A 52 13.81 15.31 15.63
C SER A 52 15.11 14.52 15.73
N THR A 53 15.60 14.36 16.96
CA THR A 53 16.72 13.51 17.36
C THR A 53 16.42 12.93 18.74
N ALA A 54 17.28 12.03 19.26
CA ALA A 54 17.16 11.53 20.64
C ALA A 54 17.20 12.64 21.73
N LYS A 55 17.71 13.85 21.41
CA LYS A 55 17.88 14.95 22.37
C LYS A 55 17.00 16.16 22.07
N TYR A 56 16.38 16.20 20.91
CA TYR A 56 15.61 17.34 20.44
C TYR A 56 14.40 16.87 19.63
N THR A 57 13.25 17.45 19.90
CA THR A 57 12.04 17.24 19.10
C THR A 57 11.38 18.60 18.90
N GLN A 58 11.32 19.05 17.64
CA GLN A 58 10.56 20.24 17.27
C GLN A 58 9.08 19.98 17.53
N VAL A 59 8.40 20.95 18.12
CA VAL A 59 6.95 20.82 18.42
C VAL A 59 6.11 20.79 17.13
N PRO A 60 4.95 20.14 17.12
CA PRO A 60 4.13 19.98 15.91
C PRO A 60 3.80 21.28 15.19
N GLU A 61 3.51 22.37 15.95
CA GLU A 61 3.10 23.67 15.43
C GLU A 61 4.21 24.39 14.63
N GLU A 62 5.45 24.05 14.91
CA GLU A 62 6.62 24.61 14.22
C GLU A 62 7.06 23.78 13.00
N ARG A 63 6.47 22.57 12.82
CA ARG A 63 6.75 21.74 11.68
C ARG A 63 5.88 22.15 10.50
N ALA A 64 6.48 22.30 9.34
CA ALA A 64 5.72 22.51 8.11
C ALA A 64 5.08 21.20 7.61
N VAL A 65 4.25 20.57 8.45
CA VAL A 65 3.62 19.26 8.24
C VAL A 65 2.11 19.42 8.25
N GLY A 66 1.44 18.97 7.20
CA GLY A 66 -0.01 18.77 7.18
C GLY A 66 -0.36 17.35 7.61
N MET A 67 -1.47 17.16 8.33
CA MET A 67 -1.90 15.82 8.75
C MET A 67 -3.39 15.63 8.53
N VAL A 68 -3.76 14.48 7.97
CA VAL A 68 -5.14 13.97 7.89
C VAL A 68 -5.21 12.73 8.79
N PHE A 69 -6.10 12.77 9.78
CA PHE A 69 -6.33 11.69 10.72
C PHE A 69 -7.36 10.70 10.18
N GLN A 70 -7.37 9.50 10.71
CA GLN A 70 -8.27 8.40 10.31
C GLN A 70 -9.76 8.76 10.42
N ASP A 71 -10.15 9.55 11.43
CA ASP A 71 -11.51 10.06 11.66
C ASP A 71 -11.76 11.44 11.03
N PHE A 72 -10.84 11.88 10.13
CA PHE A 72 -10.81 13.20 9.50
C PHE A 72 -10.65 14.37 10.50
N ALA A 73 -11.00 14.20 11.75
CA ALA A 73 -10.91 15.19 12.84
C ALA A 73 -11.44 16.59 12.44
N LEU A 74 -12.54 16.64 11.69
CA LEU A 74 -13.17 17.90 11.31
C LEU A 74 -13.81 18.57 12.52
N PHE A 75 -13.74 19.89 12.60
CA PHE A 75 -14.41 20.68 13.64
C PHE A 75 -15.92 20.69 13.37
N PRO A 76 -16.75 20.00 14.18
CA PRO A 76 -18.18 19.82 13.87
C PRO A 76 -18.99 21.12 13.97
N HIS A 77 -18.50 22.10 14.70
CA HIS A 77 -19.12 23.43 14.90
C HIS A 77 -18.70 24.47 13.84
N LEU A 78 -17.81 24.12 12.92
CA LEU A 78 -17.34 24.95 11.82
C LEU A 78 -17.87 24.40 10.50
N ASN A 79 -18.27 25.30 9.58
CA ASN A 79 -18.58 24.92 8.21
C ASN A 79 -17.32 24.55 7.41
N VAL A 80 -17.47 24.11 6.17
CA VAL A 80 -16.36 23.69 5.30
C VAL A 80 -15.31 24.80 5.14
N SER A 81 -15.73 26.03 4.76
CA SER A 81 -14.81 27.16 4.61
C SER A 81 -14.01 27.46 5.88
N LYS A 82 -14.66 27.43 7.03
CA LYS A 82 -13.99 27.68 8.33
C LYS A 82 -13.09 26.54 8.77
N ASN A 83 -13.45 25.28 8.45
CA ASN A 83 -12.55 24.14 8.64
C ASN A 83 -11.27 24.31 7.84
N ILE A 84 -11.36 24.62 6.53
CA ILE A 84 -10.20 24.84 5.65
C ILE A 84 -9.37 26.03 6.15
N GLY A 85 -10.02 27.13 6.50
CA GLY A 85 -9.35 28.36 6.95
C GLY A 85 -8.80 28.32 8.37
N PHE A 86 -8.94 27.20 9.13
CA PHE A 86 -8.57 27.13 10.53
C PHE A 86 -7.08 27.41 10.78
N GLY A 87 -6.20 26.80 9.98
CA GLY A 87 -4.74 26.94 10.06
C GLY A 87 -4.18 28.24 9.46
N LEU A 88 -5.02 29.13 8.93
CA LEU A 88 -4.61 30.34 8.21
C LEU A 88 -4.67 31.61 9.05
N GLY A 89 -4.51 31.51 10.37
CA GLY A 89 -4.59 32.66 11.28
C GLY A 89 -3.50 33.72 11.13
N HIS A 90 -2.41 33.37 10.45
CA HIS A 90 -1.27 34.27 10.16
C HIS A 90 -1.47 35.13 8.91
N LEU A 91 -2.47 34.82 8.06
CA LEU A 91 -2.79 35.57 6.85
C LEU A 91 -3.74 36.74 7.13
N THR A 92 -3.70 37.75 6.27
CA THR A 92 -4.74 38.78 6.24
C THR A 92 -6.08 38.20 5.79
N SER A 93 -7.19 38.89 6.09
CA SER A 93 -8.53 38.38 5.72
C SER A 93 -8.64 38.11 4.22
N SER A 94 -8.14 39.00 3.37
CA SER A 94 -8.20 38.86 1.90
C SER A 94 -7.36 37.68 1.40
N GLU A 95 -6.16 37.47 1.94
CA GLU A 95 -5.31 36.33 1.59
C GLU A 95 -5.93 35.01 2.04
N LYS A 96 -6.49 35.00 3.25
CA LYS A 96 -7.21 33.85 3.82
C LYS A 96 -8.40 33.46 2.95
N ASP A 97 -9.23 34.42 2.56
CA ASP A 97 -10.42 34.16 1.72
C ASP A 97 -9.99 33.62 0.34
N SER A 98 -8.96 34.21 -0.27
CA SER A 98 -8.40 33.74 -1.54
C SER A 98 -7.88 32.31 -1.42
N ARG A 99 -7.16 31.97 -0.33
CA ARG A 99 -6.62 30.64 -0.10
C ARG A 99 -7.71 29.60 0.15
N ILE A 100 -8.78 29.96 0.87
CA ILE A 100 -9.94 29.09 1.08
C ILE A 100 -10.61 28.76 -0.25
N LEU A 101 -10.85 29.78 -1.12
CA LEU A 101 -11.43 29.57 -2.45
C LEU A 101 -10.56 28.66 -3.32
N GLU A 102 -9.24 28.86 -3.31
CA GLU A 102 -8.30 28.00 -4.02
C GLU A 102 -8.41 26.54 -3.53
N MET A 103 -8.45 26.32 -2.21
CA MET A 103 -8.57 24.98 -1.64
C MET A 103 -9.93 24.34 -1.92
N LEU A 104 -11.02 25.09 -1.89
CA LEU A 104 -12.35 24.61 -2.26
C LEU A 104 -12.39 24.15 -3.72
N SER A 105 -11.81 24.94 -4.62
CA SER A 105 -11.70 24.59 -6.05
C SER A 105 -10.82 23.37 -6.26
N LEU A 106 -9.69 23.28 -5.54
CA LEU A 106 -8.76 22.14 -5.62
C LEU A 106 -9.45 20.79 -5.33
N VAL A 107 -10.40 20.77 -4.39
CA VAL A 107 -11.09 19.55 -3.95
C VAL A 107 -12.53 19.43 -4.46
N ASP A 108 -12.97 20.33 -5.35
CA ASP A 108 -14.31 20.37 -5.97
C ASP A 108 -15.46 20.45 -4.93
N LEU A 109 -15.32 21.39 -3.97
CA LEU A 109 -16.28 21.57 -2.87
C LEU A 109 -16.86 23.01 -2.77
N GLU A 110 -16.73 23.86 -3.81
CA GLU A 110 -17.21 25.25 -3.80
C GLU A 110 -18.69 25.35 -3.45
N ARG A 111 -19.51 24.40 -3.97
CA ARG A 111 -20.96 24.40 -3.79
C ARG A 111 -21.43 24.05 -2.37
N VAL A 112 -20.54 23.51 -1.56
CA VAL A 112 -20.85 23.06 -0.19
C VAL A 112 -20.06 23.82 0.88
N SER A 113 -19.44 24.93 0.52
CA SER A 113 -18.54 25.74 1.37
C SER A 113 -19.16 26.15 2.72
N GLU A 114 -20.48 26.36 2.74
CA GLU A 114 -21.22 26.77 3.96
C GLU A 114 -21.81 25.59 4.75
N ARG A 115 -21.74 24.35 4.23
CA ARG A 115 -22.24 23.17 4.95
C ARG A 115 -21.33 22.79 6.12
N PHE A 116 -21.94 22.11 7.09
CA PHE A 116 -21.24 21.55 8.25
C PHE A 116 -20.84 20.08 7.98
N PRO A 117 -19.84 19.55 8.72
CA PRO A 117 -19.38 18.18 8.51
C PRO A 117 -20.49 17.11 8.49
N HIS A 118 -21.47 17.21 9.36
CA HIS A 118 -22.58 16.25 9.45
C HIS A 118 -23.55 16.29 8.25
N GLU A 119 -23.46 17.30 7.37
CA GLU A 119 -24.25 17.43 6.15
C GLU A 119 -23.50 16.89 4.91
N LEU A 120 -22.30 16.34 5.11
CA LEU A 120 -21.40 15.90 4.04
C LEU A 120 -21.32 14.35 4.00
N SER A 121 -21.14 13.81 2.78
CA SER A 121 -20.76 12.39 2.64
C SER A 121 -19.35 12.15 3.18
N GLY A 122 -19.00 10.88 3.48
CA GLY A 122 -17.65 10.51 3.95
C GLY A 122 -16.54 10.98 3.00
N GLY A 123 -16.72 10.82 1.68
CA GLY A 123 -15.76 11.32 0.70
C GLY A 123 -15.63 12.84 0.67
N GLN A 124 -16.74 13.58 0.87
CA GLN A 124 -16.68 15.03 1.02
C GLN A 124 -15.96 15.45 2.30
N GLN A 125 -16.21 14.77 3.42
CA GLN A 125 -15.49 15.03 4.69
C GLN A 125 -13.99 14.80 4.53
N GLN A 126 -13.59 13.75 3.85
CA GLN A 126 -12.19 13.47 3.55
C GLN A 126 -11.55 14.58 2.70
N ARG A 127 -12.23 15.03 1.63
CA ARG A 127 -11.75 16.14 0.80
C ARG A 127 -11.62 17.44 1.59
N VAL A 128 -12.53 17.72 2.54
CA VAL A 128 -12.40 18.87 3.45
C VAL A 128 -11.18 18.73 4.36
N ALA A 129 -10.94 17.54 4.93
CA ALA A 129 -9.76 17.29 5.77
C ALA A 129 -8.46 17.45 4.98
N LEU A 130 -8.44 16.96 3.72
CA LEU A 130 -7.31 17.13 2.81
C LEU A 130 -7.06 18.62 2.51
N ALA A 131 -8.10 19.37 2.11
CA ALA A 131 -8.00 20.81 1.84
C ALA A 131 -7.52 21.59 3.07
N ARG A 132 -8.03 21.27 4.27
CA ARG A 132 -7.58 21.87 5.54
C ARG A 132 -6.10 21.62 5.80
N ALA A 133 -5.62 20.39 5.57
CA ALA A 133 -4.23 20.03 5.78
C ALA A 133 -3.29 20.67 4.73
N LEU A 134 -3.76 20.90 3.51
CA LEU A 134 -3.02 21.53 2.43
C LEU A 134 -3.05 23.08 2.47
N ALA A 135 -4.06 23.67 3.11
CA ALA A 135 -4.23 25.12 3.13
C ALA A 135 -2.99 25.89 3.62
N PRO A 136 -2.26 25.46 4.68
CA PRO A 136 -1.04 26.12 5.13
C PRO A 136 0.19 25.90 4.22
N SER A 137 0.06 25.20 3.10
CA SER A 137 1.16 24.84 2.18
C SER A 137 2.29 24.04 2.87
N PRO A 138 1.99 22.87 3.44
CA PRO A 138 2.96 22.08 4.18
C PRO A 138 4.07 21.54 3.25
N GLN A 139 5.25 21.28 3.80
CA GLN A 139 6.35 20.62 3.09
C GLN A 139 6.08 19.12 2.87
N ILE A 140 5.34 18.51 3.79
CA ILE A 140 4.90 17.12 3.68
C ILE A 140 3.48 16.98 4.21
N LEU A 141 2.68 16.15 3.54
CA LEU A 141 1.34 15.74 3.98
C LEU A 141 1.42 14.33 4.56
N LEU A 142 0.93 14.14 5.76
CA LEU A 142 0.81 12.85 6.44
C LEU A 142 -0.65 12.38 6.42
N LEU A 143 -0.88 11.15 5.94
CA LEU A 143 -2.21 10.54 5.85
C LEU A 143 -2.24 9.28 6.72
N ASP A 144 -3.01 9.30 7.82
CA ASP A 144 -3.15 8.17 8.74
C ASP A 144 -4.43 7.40 8.43
N GLU A 145 -4.31 6.27 7.70
CA GLU A 145 -5.42 5.41 7.26
C GLU A 145 -6.61 6.18 6.65
N PRO A 146 -6.37 7.07 5.67
CA PRO A 146 -7.35 8.08 5.27
C PRO A 146 -8.63 7.51 4.64
N PHE A 147 -8.61 6.26 4.18
CA PHE A 147 -9.74 5.62 3.48
C PHE A 147 -10.41 4.51 4.29
N SER A 148 -9.95 4.22 5.52
CA SER A 148 -10.42 3.09 6.33
C SER A 148 -11.92 3.13 6.67
N ASN A 149 -12.52 4.32 6.74
CA ASN A 149 -13.93 4.53 7.07
C ASN A 149 -14.87 4.54 5.85
N LEU A 150 -14.37 4.20 4.65
CA LEU A 150 -15.11 4.21 3.40
C LEU A 150 -15.41 2.78 2.94
N ASP A 151 -16.51 2.62 2.20
CA ASP A 151 -16.78 1.36 1.50
C ASP A 151 -15.73 1.11 0.39
N ALA A 152 -15.60 -0.15 -0.05
CA ALA A 152 -14.52 -0.58 -0.93
C ALA A 152 -14.52 0.11 -2.30
N GLU A 153 -15.71 0.38 -2.87
CA GLU A 153 -15.84 1.01 -4.19
C GLU A 153 -15.43 2.49 -4.11
N LEU A 154 -15.97 3.21 -3.14
CA LEU A 154 -15.65 4.63 -2.91
C LEU A 154 -14.17 4.82 -2.53
N ARG A 155 -13.61 3.88 -1.77
CA ARG A 155 -12.19 3.88 -1.36
C ARG A 155 -11.26 3.87 -2.57
N THR A 156 -11.46 2.93 -3.50
CA THR A 156 -10.62 2.80 -4.69
C THR A 156 -10.70 4.04 -5.58
N GLN A 157 -11.91 4.56 -5.79
CA GLN A 157 -12.12 5.76 -6.58
C GLN A 157 -11.42 6.98 -5.95
N LEU A 158 -11.66 7.23 -4.65
CA LEU A 158 -11.09 8.37 -3.95
C LEU A 158 -9.55 8.29 -3.83
N ALA A 159 -8.99 7.10 -3.65
CA ALA A 159 -7.54 6.93 -3.65
C ALA A 159 -6.91 7.41 -4.97
N ALA A 160 -7.49 7.04 -6.11
CA ALA A 160 -7.01 7.49 -7.42
C ALA A 160 -7.17 8.99 -7.63
N GLU A 161 -8.30 9.58 -7.20
CA GLU A 161 -8.56 11.02 -7.27
C GLU A 161 -7.57 11.81 -6.40
N VAL A 162 -7.38 11.39 -5.13
CA VAL A 162 -6.44 12.01 -4.20
C VAL A 162 -5.01 11.90 -4.72
N ARG A 163 -4.59 10.72 -5.25
CA ARG A 163 -3.27 10.57 -5.88
C ARG A 163 -3.08 11.59 -7.00
N THR A 164 -4.06 11.70 -7.91
CA THR A 164 -4.01 12.63 -9.03
C THR A 164 -3.82 14.07 -8.55
N LEU A 165 -4.62 14.50 -7.57
CA LEU A 165 -4.54 15.82 -6.95
C LEU A 165 -3.16 16.09 -6.35
N LEU A 166 -2.64 15.17 -5.55
CA LEU A 166 -1.33 15.30 -4.90
C LEU A 166 -0.19 15.37 -5.91
N LYS A 167 -0.22 14.54 -6.96
CA LYS A 167 0.81 14.53 -8.03
C LYS A 167 0.78 15.80 -8.87
N GLN A 168 -0.40 16.29 -9.27
CA GLN A 168 -0.55 17.53 -10.03
C GLN A 168 0.00 18.74 -9.27
N ASN A 169 -0.16 18.75 -7.94
CA ASN A 169 0.31 19.82 -7.07
C ASN A 169 1.70 19.58 -6.45
N LYS A 170 2.38 18.49 -6.85
CA LYS A 170 3.71 18.11 -6.37
C LYS A 170 3.81 18.05 -4.84
N VAL A 171 2.77 17.59 -4.17
CA VAL A 171 2.72 17.48 -2.71
C VAL A 171 3.47 16.22 -2.28
N THR A 172 4.57 16.39 -1.55
CA THR A 172 5.25 15.25 -0.91
C THR A 172 4.32 14.66 0.14
N THR A 173 4.07 13.35 0.09
CA THR A 173 3.06 12.71 0.93
C THR A 173 3.59 11.42 1.53
N LEU A 174 3.26 11.16 2.80
CA LEU A 174 3.46 9.88 3.45
C LEU A 174 2.11 9.32 3.90
N LEU A 175 1.71 8.22 3.27
CA LEU A 175 0.50 7.46 3.59
C LEU A 175 0.82 6.33 4.56
N VAL A 176 -0.03 6.12 5.57
CA VAL A 176 -0.05 4.92 6.40
C VAL A 176 -1.31 4.15 6.10
N THR A 177 -1.17 2.87 5.78
CA THR A 177 -2.30 1.96 5.60
C THR A 177 -1.91 0.51 5.93
N HIS A 178 -2.90 -0.33 6.19
CA HIS A 178 -2.76 -1.79 6.22
C HIS A 178 -3.38 -2.45 4.98
N ASP A 179 -3.99 -1.65 4.10
CA ASP A 179 -4.63 -2.10 2.87
C ASP A 179 -3.64 -2.03 1.71
N GLN A 180 -3.44 -3.17 1.03
CA GLN A 180 -2.50 -3.29 -0.09
C GLN A 180 -3.00 -2.57 -1.34
N ASP A 181 -4.31 -2.61 -1.59
CA ASP A 181 -4.90 -1.97 -2.77
C ASP A 181 -4.77 -0.44 -2.68
N GLU A 182 -4.95 0.13 -1.46
CA GLU A 182 -4.65 1.54 -1.21
C GLU A 182 -3.18 1.88 -1.47
N ALA A 183 -2.26 1.07 -0.93
CA ALA A 183 -0.83 1.28 -1.10
C ALA A 183 -0.43 1.22 -2.58
N PHE A 184 -0.96 0.25 -3.34
CA PHE A 184 -0.67 0.08 -4.77
C PHE A 184 -1.28 1.19 -5.62
N ALA A 185 -2.50 1.66 -5.27
CA ALA A 185 -3.15 2.74 -6.00
C ALA A 185 -2.50 4.11 -5.76
N MET A 186 -1.96 4.34 -4.55
CA MET A 186 -1.51 5.66 -4.10
C MET A 186 0.00 5.87 -4.23
N ALA A 187 0.83 4.88 -3.88
CA ALA A 187 2.24 5.10 -3.63
C ALA A 187 3.10 5.08 -4.90
N ASP A 188 4.16 5.89 -4.89
CA ASP A 188 5.30 5.75 -5.80
C ASP A 188 6.34 4.81 -5.18
N LYS A 189 6.42 4.80 -3.84
CA LYS A 189 7.33 3.97 -3.06
C LYS A 189 6.62 3.43 -1.82
N ILE A 190 6.78 2.13 -1.54
CA ILE A 190 6.25 1.47 -0.35
C ILE A 190 7.40 1.05 0.56
N ALA A 191 7.32 1.43 1.82
CA ALA A 191 8.15 0.87 2.90
C ALA A 191 7.32 -0.15 3.67
N LEU A 192 7.66 -1.42 3.52
CA LEU A 192 6.99 -2.53 4.19
C LEU A 192 7.53 -2.69 5.61
N LEU A 193 6.64 -2.49 6.59
CA LEU A 193 6.96 -2.59 8.01
C LEU A 193 6.53 -3.94 8.59
N ASN A 194 7.44 -4.56 9.34
CA ASN A 194 7.14 -5.73 10.17
C ASN A 194 7.85 -5.61 11.52
N SER A 195 7.10 -5.79 12.62
CA SER A 195 7.65 -5.84 13.99
C SER A 195 8.59 -4.66 14.31
N GLY A 196 8.24 -3.45 13.87
CA GLY A 196 9.00 -2.24 14.12
C GLY A 196 10.20 -2.00 13.21
N LYS A 197 10.40 -2.82 12.17
CA LYS A 197 11.48 -2.68 11.19
C LYS A 197 10.95 -2.51 9.78
N ILE A 198 11.64 -1.73 8.96
CA ILE A 198 11.41 -1.73 7.52
C ILE A 198 12.12 -2.95 6.92
N VAL A 199 11.35 -3.88 6.38
CA VAL A 199 11.87 -5.13 5.78
C VAL A 199 12.17 -5.01 4.30
N GLN A 200 11.49 -4.07 3.61
CA GLN A 200 11.75 -3.75 2.20
C GLN A 200 11.23 -2.35 1.89
N THR A 201 11.92 -1.63 1.02
CA THR A 201 11.45 -0.36 0.47
C THR A 201 11.65 -0.36 -1.03
N ASP A 202 10.55 -0.26 -1.79
CA ASP A 202 10.59 -0.33 -3.24
C ASP A 202 9.34 0.27 -3.89
N THR A 203 9.26 0.25 -5.22
CA THR A 203 8.03 0.57 -5.95
C THR A 203 6.96 -0.50 -5.69
N PRO A 204 5.65 -0.18 -5.84
CA PRO A 204 4.58 -1.17 -5.75
C PRO A 204 4.83 -2.40 -6.63
N TYR A 205 5.31 -2.19 -7.85
CA TYR A 205 5.61 -3.26 -8.79
C TYR A 205 6.71 -4.21 -8.28
N GLU A 206 7.83 -3.66 -7.81
CA GLU A 206 8.97 -4.47 -7.33
C GLU A 206 8.62 -5.22 -6.03
N ILE A 207 7.87 -4.60 -5.11
CA ILE A 207 7.41 -5.29 -3.89
C ILE A 207 6.51 -6.47 -4.21
N TYR A 208 5.65 -6.36 -5.23
CA TYR A 208 4.78 -7.45 -5.66
C TYR A 208 5.57 -8.56 -6.38
N HIS A 209 6.42 -8.20 -7.35
CA HIS A 209 7.10 -9.17 -8.21
C HIS A 209 8.45 -9.66 -7.66
N LYS A 210 9.08 -8.91 -6.74
CA LYS A 210 10.39 -9.23 -6.16
C LYS A 210 10.40 -9.05 -4.62
N PRO A 211 9.51 -9.74 -3.88
CA PRO A 211 9.54 -9.67 -2.43
C PRO A 211 10.88 -10.18 -1.88
N GLY A 212 11.53 -9.37 -1.05
CA GLY A 212 12.87 -9.63 -0.51
C GLY A 212 12.90 -10.64 0.67
N SER A 213 11.75 -11.14 1.11
CA SER A 213 11.65 -12.09 2.23
C SER A 213 10.38 -12.91 2.14
N LEU A 214 10.34 -14.05 2.84
CA LEU A 214 9.14 -14.86 2.98
C LEU A 214 7.97 -14.07 3.57
N PHE A 215 8.25 -13.19 4.54
CA PHE A 215 7.23 -12.31 5.10
C PHE A 215 6.64 -11.38 4.02
N ALA A 216 7.49 -10.75 3.20
CA ALA A 216 7.02 -9.88 2.13
C ALA A 216 6.19 -10.65 1.09
N ALA A 217 6.63 -11.87 0.74
CA ALA A 217 5.94 -12.74 -0.21
C ALA A 217 4.54 -13.19 0.30
N ASP A 218 4.43 -13.51 1.59
CA ASP A 218 3.19 -13.94 2.23
C ASP A 218 2.23 -12.76 2.49
N PHE A 219 2.79 -11.62 2.93
CA PHE A 219 1.99 -10.44 3.25
C PHE A 219 1.47 -9.72 2.00
N ILE A 220 2.23 -9.71 0.89
CA ILE A 220 1.91 -8.96 -0.32
C ILE A 220 1.22 -9.86 -1.36
N GLY A 221 -0.01 -9.52 -1.70
CA GLY A 221 -0.79 -10.22 -2.74
C GLY A 221 -1.37 -11.55 -2.28
N LYS A 222 -2.01 -12.24 -3.22
CA LYS A 222 -2.65 -13.55 -3.01
C LYS A 222 -1.79 -14.64 -3.64
N GLY A 223 -0.64 -14.95 -3.03
CA GLY A 223 0.24 -16.03 -3.48
C GLY A 223 0.29 -17.19 -2.48
N THR A 224 0.81 -18.30 -2.91
CA THR A 224 1.11 -19.46 -2.07
C THR A 224 2.60 -19.80 -2.19
N ILE A 225 3.24 -20.06 -1.05
CA ILE A 225 4.63 -20.53 -1.03
C ILE A 225 4.59 -22.05 -0.99
N ILE A 226 5.16 -22.69 -2.03
CA ILE A 226 5.26 -24.16 -2.14
C ILE A 226 6.70 -24.61 -2.01
N ASN A 227 6.89 -25.83 -1.50
CA ASN A 227 8.20 -26.47 -1.48
C ASN A 227 8.36 -27.31 -2.74
N VAL A 228 9.41 -27.08 -3.50
CA VAL A 228 9.65 -27.76 -4.78
C VAL A 228 11.02 -28.38 -4.78
N ALA A 229 11.11 -29.67 -5.15
CA ALA A 229 12.37 -30.32 -5.45
C ALA A 229 12.95 -29.74 -6.75
N ILE A 230 14.26 -29.56 -6.77
CA ILE A 230 14.97 -29.11 -7.96
C ILE A 230 16.10 -30.07 -8.27
N ASP A 231 16.26 -30.44 -9.53
CA ASP A 231 17.37 -31.27 -9.97
C ASP A 231 18.59 -30.44 -10.43
N ALA A 232 19.69 -31.13 -10.71
CA ALA A 232 20.93 -30.49 -11.17
C ALA A 232 20.80 -29.78 -12.55
N ALA A 233 19.75 -30.05 -13.29
CA ALA A 233 19.44 -29.37 -14.57
C ALA A 233 18.52 -28.17 -14.40
N GLY A 234 18.07 -27.85 -13.18
CA GLY A 234 17.12 -26.78 -12.89
C GLY A 234 15.65 -27.15 -13.19
N LEU A 235 15.34 -28.44 -13.35
CA LEU A 235 13.97 -28.92 -13.49
C LEU A 235 13.27 -28.92 -12.13
N LEU A 236 12.10 -28.30 -12.09
CA LEU A 236 11.24 -28.30 -10.92
C LEU A 236 10.39 -29.57 -10.87
N GLY A 237 10.26 -30.14 -9.68
CA GLY A 237 9.26 -31.17 -9.41
C GLY A 237 7.82 -30.73 -9.69
N ASN A 238 6.87 -31.66 -9.62
CA ASN A 238 5.42 -31.40 -9.84
C ASN A 238 5.06 -30.87 -11.25
N ASN A 239 5.91 -31.14 -12.26
CA ASN A 239 5.68 -30.69 -13.65
C ASN A 239 5.55 -29.17 -13.81
N LEU A 240 6.13 -28.39 -12.89
CA LEU A 240 6.09 -26.93 -12.92
C LEU A 240 6.96 -26.30 -14.02
N GLY A 241 7.75 -27.10 -14.73
CA GLY A 241 8.65 -26.63 -15.79
C GLY A 241 10.11 -26.55 -15.35
N SER A 242 10.91 -25.73 -16.05
CA SER A 242 12.33 -25.55 -15.77
C SER A 242 12.64 -24.10 -15.41
N LEU A 243 13.52 -23.91 -14.42
CA LEU A 243 14.11 -22.62 -14.08
C LEU A 243 15.47 -22.45 -14.76
N SER A 244 15.80 -21.23 -15.11
CA SER A 244 17.18 -20.89 -15.48
C SER A 244 18.08 -21.02 -14.25
N ILE A 245 19.21 -21.72 -14.39
CA ILE A 245 20.19 -21.94 -13.29
C ILE A 245 20.62 -20.59 -12.63
N ASN A 246 20.66 -19.51 -13.43
CA ASN A 246 21.00 -18.18 -12.93
C ASN A 246 19.93 -17.54 -12.01
N ALA A 247 18.75 -18.13 -11.90
CA ALA A 247 17.68 -17.66 -10.99
C ALA A 247 17.74 -18.32 -9.61
N LEU A 248 18.64 -19.31 -9.43
CA LEU A 248 18.79 -20.02 -8.17
C LEU A 248 19.65 -19.21 -7.18
N PRO A 249 19.28 -19.14 -5.89
CA PRO A 249 20.14 -18.57 -4.87
C PRO A 249 21.46 -19.35 -4.76
N ASP A 250 22.55 -18.66 -4.38
CA ASP A 250 23.81 -19.29 -4.01
C ASP A 250 23.55 -20.27 -2.85
N GLU A 251 24.12 -21.49 -2.90
CA GLU A 251 23.91 -22.57 -1.92
C GLU A 251 22.51 -23.23 -1.94
N THR A 252 21.83 -23.25 -3.08
CA THR A 252 20.57 -23.97 -3.24
C THR A 252 20.76 -25.46 -3.03
N GLY A 253 20.05 -26.04 -2.05
CA GLY A 253 19.97 -27.49 -1.85
C GLY A 253 19.12 -28.17 -2.93
N ASN A 254 18.69 -29.40 -2.68
CA ASN A 254 17.83 -30.17 -3.59
C ASN A 254 16.35 -29.71 -3.53
N SER A 255 16.03 -28.67 -2.77
CA SER A 255 14.68 -28.11 -2.66
C SER A 255 14.70 -26.61 -2.43
N VAL A 256 13.67 -25.93 -2.92
CA VAL A 256 13.46 -24.48 -2.81
C VAL A 256 12.02 -24.18 -2.41
N LYS A 257 11.81 -23.02 -1.81
CA LYS A 257 10.47 -22.44 -1.63
C LYS A 257 10.17 -21.53 -2.79
N LEU A 258 9.09 -21.81 -3.52
CA LEU A 258 8.66 -21.07 -4.69
C LEU A 258 7.40 -20.30 -4.34
N LEU A 259 7.39 -19.00 -4.57
CA LEU A 259 6.17 -18.21 -4.53
C LEU A 259 5.41 -18.41 -5.85
N VAL A 260 4.16 -18.84 -5.77
CA VAL A 260 3.24 -18.98 -6.91
C VAL A 260 2.07 -18.01 -6.69
N ARG A 261 1.88 -17.10 -7.62
CA ARG A 261 0.76 -16.16 -7.62
C ARG A 261 -0.37 -16.63 -8.54
N PRO A 262 -1.60 -16.12 -8.38
CA PRO A 262 -2.73 -16.52 -9.22
C PRO A 262 -2.51 -16.25 -10.73
N ASP A 263 -1.69 -15.28 -11.08
CA ASP A 263 -1.32 -14.87 -12.43
C ASP A 263 -0.12 -15.65 -13.03
N ASP A 264 0.59 -16.43 -12.21
CA ASP A 264 1.64 -17.35 -12.67
C ASP A 264 1.07 -18.65 -13.29
N ILE A 265 -0.23 -18.91 -13.12
CA ILE A 265 -0.91 -20.08 -13.64
C ILE A 265 -2.06 -19.62 -14.54
N ALA A 266 -1.93 -19.91 -15.83
CA ALA A 266 -2.93 -19.56 -16.82
C ALA A 266 -3.73 -20.80 -17.26
N TYR A 267 -5.05 -20.66 -17.44
CA TYR A 267 -5.86 -21.64 -18.14
C TYR A 267 -5.39 -21.76 -19.59
N ASP A 268 -5.19 -23.00 -20.05
CA ASP A 268 -4.79 -23.29 -21.40
C ASP A 268 -5.41 -24.62 -21.82
N ASP A 269 -6.45 -24.56 -22.66
CA ASP A 269 -7.21 -25.73 -23.15
C ASP A 269 -6.39 -26.68 -24.02
N THR A 270 -5.22 -26.22 -24.49
CA THR A 270 -4.28 -27.02 -25.29
C THR A 270 -3.19 -27.69 -24.46
N SER A 271 -3.16 -27.39 -23.14
CA SER A 271 -2.12 -27.93 -22.23
C SER A 271 -2.39 -29.40 -21.88
N ASP A 272 -1.34 -30.21 -21.90
CA ASP A 272 -1.34 -31.58 -21.38
C ASP A 272 -1.31 -31.61 -19.84
N THR A 273 -0.86 -30.50 -19.19
CA THR A 273 -0.84 -30.40 -17.73
C THR A 273 -2.22 -30.08 -17.19
N LYS A 274 -2.77 -30.99 -16.39
CA LYS A 274 -4.08 -30.83 -15.76
C LYS A 274 -3.95 -30.96 -14.26
N LEU A 275 -4.59 -30.05 -13.50
CA LEU A 275 -4.59 -30.04 -12.05
C LEU A 275 -6.01 -30.16 -11.51
N SER A 276 -6.18 -30.97 -10.47
CA SER A 276 -7.50 -31.14 -9.81
C SER A 276 -7.95 -29.89 -9.08
N ILE A 277 -9.19 -29.48 -9.28
CA ILE A 277 -9.80 -28.33 -8.62
C ILE A 277 -10.24 -28.70 -7.20
N VAL A 278 -9.61 -28.10 -6.19
CA VAL A 278 -9.95 -28.29 -4.78
C VAL A 278 -11.07 -27.37 -4.33
N SER A 279 -11.00 -26.12 -4.75
CA SER A 279 -12.04 -25.12 -4.47
C SER A 279 -12.11 -24.08 -5.58
N LYS A 280 -13.24 -23.36 -5.67
CA LYS A 280 -13.39 -22.21 -6.55
C LYS A 280 -14.18 -21.10 -5.87
N SER A 281 -13.80 -19.85 -6.14
CA SER A 281 -14.49 -18.65 -5.66
C SER A 281 -14.82 -17.73 -6.84
N PHE A 282 -16.09 -17.35 -6.96
CA PHE A 282 -16.53 -16.40 -7.98
C PHE A 282 -16.22 -14.96 -7.53
N LEU A 283 -15.45 -14.24 -8.34
CA LEU A 283 -15.02 -12.86 -8.07
C LEU A 283 -15.61 -11.86 -9.10
N GLY A 284 -16.78 -12.16 -9.67
CA GLY A 284 -17.41 -11.36 -10.72
C GLY A 284 -16.79 -11.65 -12.10
N PRO A 285 -15.85 -10.83 -12.61
CA PRO A 285 -15.25 -11.07 -13.92
C PRO A 285 -14.34 -12.30 -13.98
N ASN A 286 -13.95 -12.85 -12.82
CA ASN A 286 -12.99 -13.94 -12.69
C ASN A 286 -13.49 -15.03 -11.74
N TYR A 287 -12.94 -16.24 -11.91
CA TYR A 287 -12.88 -17.29 -10.89
C TYR A 287 -11.47 -17.38 -10.32
N LEU A 288 -11.36 -17.48 -9.00
CA LEU A 288 -10.15 -17.91 -8.32
C LEU A 288 -10.30 -19.40 -7.98
N TYR A 289 -9.50 -20.22 -8.61
CA TYR A 289 -9.38 -21.64 -8.35
C TYR A 289 -8.25 -21.92 -7.39
N GLU A 290 -8.41 -22.91 -6.53
CA GLU A 290 -7.35 -23.55 -5.77
C GLU A 290 -7.12 -24.94 -6.37
N LEU A 291 -5.93 -25.19 -6.90
CA LEU A 291 -5.56 -26.39 -7.63
C LEU A 291 -4.60 -27.23 -6.81
N ALA A 292 -4.77 -28.57 -6.82
CA ALA A 292 -3.86 -29.49 -6.16
C ALA A 292 -2.72 -29.91 -7.10
N LEU A 293 -1.49 -29.81 -6.61
CA LEU A 293 -0.31 -30.42 -7.21
C LEU A 293 -0.24 -31.91 -6.88
N GLU A 294 0.63 -32.67 -7.56
CA GLU A 294 0.80 -34.12 -7.40
C GLU A 294 1.20 -34.51 -5.97
N ASP A 295 1.96 -33.65 -5.27
CA ASP A 295 2.38 -33.87 -3.88
C ASP A 295 1.34 -33.41 -2.83
N GLY A 296 0.18 -32.92 -3.25
CA GLY A 296 -0.90 -32.45 -2.41
C GLY A 296 -0.78 -30.98 -1.97
N GLN A 297 0.30 -30.27 -2.34
CA GLN A 297 0.35 -28.82 -2.16
C GLN A 297 -0.68 -28.12 -3.05
N ARG A 298 -1.07 -26.91 -2.72
CA ARG A 298 -2.13 -26.17 -3.40
C ARG A 298 -1.60 -24.89 -3.99
N VAL A 299 -2.06 -24.53 -5.17
CA VAL A 299 -1.69 -23.31 -5.88
C VAL A 299 -2.91 -22.56 -6.39
N PRO A 300 -2.91 -21.21 -6.33
CA PRO A 300 -4.01 -20.41 -6.84
C PRO A 300 -3.90 -20.25 -8.35
N CYS A 301 -5.05 -20.21 -9.05
CA CYS A 301 -5.14 -19.90 -10.47
C CYS A 301 -6.31 -18.95 -10.72
N LEU A 302 -6.07 -17.83 -11.40
CA LEU A 302 -7.11 -16.87 -11.76
C LEU A 302 -7.51 -17.07 -13.23
N THR A 303 -8.81 -17.28 -13.47
CA THR A 303 -9.34 -17.45 -14.83
C THR A 303 -10.49 -16.46 -15.08
N HIS A 304 -10.83 -16.25 -16.35
CA HIS A 304 -12.07 -15.53 -16.69
C HIS A 304 -13.31 -16.27 -16.20
N SER A 305 -14.35 -15.55 -15.81
CA SER A 305 -15.61 -16.10 -15.26
C SER A 305 -16.39 -17.00 -16.25
N HIS A 306 -16.03 -16.99 -17.53
CA HIS A 306 -16.61 -17.88 -18.53
C HIS A 306 -16.02 -19.31 -18.49
N ILE A 307 -14.92 -19.52 -17.77
CA ILE A 307 -14.29 -20.81 -17.55
C ILE A 307 -14.83 -21.35 -16.22
N ASP A 308 -16.01 -21.97 -16.28
CA ASP A 308 -16.73 -22.47 -15.11
C ASP A 308 -16.63 -24.00 -15.04
N ILE A 309 -15.56 -24.51 -14.44
CA ILE A 309 -15.31 -25.95 -14.28
C ILE A 309 -15.65 -26.34 -12.84
N PRO A 310 -16.37 -27.48 -12.61
CA PRO A 310 -16.76 -27.94 -11.29
C PRO A 310 -15.56 -28.28 -10.38
N VAL A 311 -15.77 -28.14 -9.08
CA VAL A 311 -14.82 -28.66 -8.06
C VAL A 311 -14.78 -30.18 -8.16
N GLY A 312 -13.57 -30.74 -8.14
CA GLY A 312 -13.32 -32.18 -8.30
C GLY A 312 -12.96 -32.57 -9.75
N ASP A 313 -13.21 -31.72 -10.73
CA ASP A 313 -12.74 -31.90 -12.10
C ASP A 313 -11.31 -31.37 -12.26
N GLU A 314 -10.73 -31.55 -13.45
CA GLU A 314 -9.37 -31.11 -13.79
C GLU A 314 -9.41 -29.82 -14.62
N LEU A 315 -8.55 -28.85 -14.28
CA LEU A 315 -8.30 -27.63 -15.03
C LEU A 315 -7.02 -27.79 -15.85
N PRO A 316 -7.07 -27.68 -17.19
CA PRO A 316 -5.86 -27.64 -18.00
C PRO A 316 -5.16 -26.28 -17.82
N VAL A 317 -3.88 -26.32 -17.45
CA VAL A 317 -3.11 -25.12 -17.07
C VAL A 317 -1.73 -25.10 -17.68
N ARG A 318 -1.20 -23.87 -17.85
CA ARG A 318 0.19 -23.62 -18.16
C ARG A 318 0.80 -22.74 -17.08
N PHE A 319 1.97 -23.14 -16.60
CA PHE A 319 2.77 -22.34 -15.68
C PHE A 319 3.56 -21.28 -16.45
N ASP A 320 3.40 -20.02 -16.08
CA ASP A 320 4.16 -18.89 -16.60
C ASP A 320 5.09 -18.33 -15.50
N LEU A 321 6.22 -19.00 -15.31
CA LEU A 321 7.17 -18.71 -14.24
C LEU A 321 8.23 -17.67 -14.67
N ARG A 322 7.89 -16.69 -15.49
CA ARG A 322 8.84 -15.66 -15.97
C ARG A 322 9.36 -14.74 -14.86
N HIS A 323 8.62 -14.60 -13.78
CA HIS A 323 8.95 -13.74 -12.62
C HIS A 323 9.01 -14.55 -11.33
N VAL A 324 9.70 -15.67 -11.37
CA VAL A 324 9.77 -16.59 -10.24
C VAL A 324 10.50 -15.98 -9.05
N VAL A 325 9.87 -16.01 -7.89
CA VAL A 325 10.49 -15.66 -6.61
C VAL A 325 10.81 -16.94 -5.84
N ILE A 326 12.10 -17.11 -5.56
CA ILE A 326 12.64 -18.31 -4.95
C ILE A 326 13.28 -17.92 -3.60
N PHE A 327 13.01 -18.73 -2.59
CA PHE A 327 13.67 -18.63 -1.28
C PHE A 327 14.35 -19.96 -0.96
N ASN A 328 15.42 -19.91 -0.18
CA ASN A 328 16.06 -21.13 0.33
C ASN A 328 15.06 -21.93 1.18
N ALA A 329 15.09 -23.25 1.03
CA ALA A 329 14.38 -24.15 1.92
C ALA A 329 15.19 -24.27 3.20
N GLU A 330 14.89 -23.47 4.22
CA GLU A 330 15.32 -23.76 5.60
C GLU A 330 14.38 -24.76 6.27
#